data_a5c4728e353bf0a5a1bf38e60820218d
#
_entry.id   a5c4728e353bf0a5a1bf38e60820218d
#
_cell.length_a   1.000
_cell.length_b   1.000
_cell.length_c   1.000
_cell.angle_alpha   90.00
_cell.angle_beta   90.00
_cell.angle_gamma   90.00
#
_symmetry.space_group_name_H-M   'P 1'
#
loop_
_entity.id
_entity.type
_entity.pdbx_description
1 polymer ?
#
loop_
_entity_poly.entity_id
_entity_poly.type
_entity_poly.pdbx_seq_one_letter_code
_entity_poly.pdbx_strand_id
1 'polypeptide(L)'
;ILEPFMNMDDKESEKPKAVIATVKGDVHDIGKNITGIVLACNGFEIHDLGVMVDKETILDEAERIDADMIAVSGLITPSLYQMEEICREMTARGMQKPLFIGGATTSALHTAVKLAPLYGHVFYGADASAAAVMAKKCMLDRDAFEKEQHAEQEKIRKMYQSREEKAAVSEWTIKPAGFAAETYNERLPESIPFMELPIEEAMPFFDWKMLHAIWGVRYGSPV
;
A
#
# COMPACT_ATOMS: atom_id res chain seq x y z
N ILE A 1 -12.37 31.36 5.68
CA ILE A 1 -11.93 32.58 6.41
C ILE A 1 -10.41 32.79 6.25
N LEU A 2 -9.60 31.72 6.06
CA LEU A 2 -8.15 31.84 5.88
C LEU A 2 -7.70 31.91 4.41
N GLU A 3 -8.57 31.55 3.47
CA GLU A 3 -8.28 31.48 2.03
C GLU A 3 -7.70 32.80 1.44
N PRO A 4 -8.18 34.00 1.81
CA PRO A 4 -7.60 35.26 1.31
C PRO A 4 -6.20 35.56 1.82
N PHE A 5 -5.76 34.93 2.93
CA PHE A 5 -4.44 35.13 3.53
C PHE A 5 -3.40 34.11 3.07
N MET A 6 -3.86 32.97 2.53
CA MET A 6 -2.97 31.93 2.01
C MET A 6 -2.37 32.28 0.64
N ASN A 7 -2.99 33.21 -0.09
CA ASN A 7 -2.61 33.60 -1.45
C ASN A 7 -1.80 34.92 -1.52
N MET A 8 -1.28 35.43 -0.41
CA MET A 8 -0.61 36.75 -0.38
C MET A 8 0.85 36.74 -0.91
N ASP A 9 1.46 35.57 -1.14
CA ASP A 9 2.84 35.46 -1.63
C ASP A 9 2.99 34.85 -3.03
N ASP A 10 1.90 34.45 -3.69
CA ASP A 10 1.97 33.85 -5.01
C ASP A 10 1.84 34.95 -6.12
N LYS A 11 2.96 35.38 -6.62
CA LYS A 11 3.07 35.77 -8.02
C LYS A 11 2.49 34.64 -8.85
N GLU A 12 1.69 34.95 -9.89
CA GLU A 12 1.04 34.07 -10.88
C GLU A 12 1.90 32.85 -11.34
N SER A 13 2.32 31.99 -10.45
CA SER A 13 2.83 30.66 -10.81
C SER A 13 1.63 29.74 -10.93
N GLU A 14 1.45 29.11 -12.08
CA GLU A 14 0.43 28.08 -12.27
C GLU A 14 0.57 27.05 -11.15
N LYS A 15 -0.54 26.75 -10.47
CA LYS A 15 -0.57 25.73 -9.41
C LYS A 15 -0.28 24.36 -10.02
N PRO A 16 0.60 23.55 -9.41
CA PRO A 16 0.83 22.20 -9.90
C PRO A 16 -0.45 21.40 -9.90
N LYS A 17 -0.73 20.69 -10.99
CA LYS A 17 -1.96 19.91 -11.21
C LYS A 17 -1.77 18.47 -10.78
N ALA A 18 -2.69 17.97 -9.98
CA ALA A 18 -2.70 16.60 -9.50
C ALA A 18 -3.99 15.90 -9.93
N VAL A 19 -3.88 14.79 -10.66
CA VAL A 19 -5.00 13.86 -10.89
C VAL A 19 -5.06 12.90 -9.72
N ILE A 20 -6.25 12.77 -9.11
CA ILE A 20 -6.47 11.80 -8.03
C ILE A 20 -7.64 10.87 -8.35
N ALA A 21 -7.50 9.58 -8.01
CA ALA A 21 -8.54 8.58 -8.25
C ALA A 21 -8.47 7.42 -7.25
N THR A 22 -9.61 6.77 -7.00
CA THR A 22 -9.63 5.41 -6.47
C THR A 22 -9.70 4.44 -7.64
N VAL A 23 -8.80 3.44 -7.63
CA VAL A 23 -8.60 2.52 -8.74
C VAL A 23 -9.84 1.67 -9.04
N LYS A 24 -9.89 1.10 -10.23
CA LYS A 24 -10.98 0.24 -10.71
C LYS A 24 -11.30 -0.88 -9.72
N GLY A 25 -12.61 -1.08 -9.50
CA GLY A 25 -13.13 -2.11 -8.60
C GLY A 25 -13.12 -1.73 -7.11
N ASP A 26 -12.63 -0.54 -6.76
CA ASP A 26 -12.59 -0.04 -5.40
C ASP A 26 -13.49 1.20 -5.24
N VAL A 27 -14.30 1.21 -4.19
CA VAL A 27 -15.28 2.27 -3.90
C VAL A 27 -14.89 3.14 -2.70
N HIS A 28 -13.76 2.85 -2.07
CA HIS A 28 -13.34 3.53 -0.86
C HIS A 28 -12.66 4.87 -1.20
N ASP A 29 -13.31 5.95 -0.90
CA ASP A 29 -12.92 7.32 -1.29
C ASP A 29 -12.43 8.20 -0.14
N ILE A 30 -12.69 7.85 1.12
CA ILE A 30 -12.38 8.71 2.27
C ILE A 30 -10.90 9.11 2.30
N GLY A 31 -9.99 8.15 2.17
CA GLY A 31 -8.56 8.41 2.16
C GLY A 31 -8.12 9.29 0.99
N LYS A 32 -8.67 9.03 -0.20
CA LYS A 32 -8.45 9.83 -1.41
C LYS A 32 -8.93 11.26 -1.22
N ASN A 33 -10.15 11.44 -0.72
CA ASN A 33 -10.76 12.76 -0.51
C ASN A 33 -9.96 13.59 0.50
N ILE A 34 -9.53 12.97 1.61
CA ILE A 34 -8.67 13.64 2.60
C ILE A 34 -7.34 14.05 1.95
N THR A 35 -6.72 13.18 1.18
CA THR A 35 -5.45 13.47 0.49
C THR A 35 -5.63 14.61 -0.51
N GLY A 36 -6.73 14.63 -1.27
CA GLY A 36 -7.06 15.72 -2.20
C GLY A 36 -7.22 17.07 -1.48
N ILE A 37 -7.92 17.10 -0.34
CA ILE A 37 -8.06 18.31 0.47
C ILE A 37 -6.70 18.79 0.98
N VAL A 38 -5.88 17.89 1.52
CA VAL A 38 -4.55 18.26 2.04
C VAL A 38 -3.64 18.77 0.94
N LEU A 39 -3.63 18.14 -0.24
CA LEU A 39 -2.90 18.62 -1.41
C LEU A 39 -3.38 20.01 -1.86
N ALA A 40 -4.71 20.22 -1.95
CA ALA A 40 -5.29 21.52 -2.30
C ALA A 40 -4.87 22.61 -1.31
N CYS A 41 -4.90 22.33 0.00
CA CYS A 41 -4.40 23.23 1.05
C CYS A 41 -2.88 23.51 0.92
N ASN A 42 -2.16 22.65 0.22
CA ASN A 42 -0.72 22.81 -0.07
C ASN A 42 -0.43 23.41 -1.45
N GLY A 43 -1.44 24.00 -2.10
CA GLY A 43 -1.27 24.78 -3.31
C GLY A 43 -1.42 24.00 -4.62
N PHE A 44 -1.89 22.73 -4.58
CA PHE A 44 -2.16 21.96 -5.77
C PHE A 44 -3.56 22.24 -6.34
N GLU A 45 -3.67 22.21 -7.65
CA GLU A 45 -4.96 22.11 -8.36
C GLU A 45 -5.34 20.64 -8.46
N ILE A 46 -6.50 20.26 -7.91
CA ILE A 46 -6.91 18.86 -7.80
C ILE A 46 -7.97 18.51 -8.85
N HIS A 47 -7.67 17.52 -9.68
CA HIS A 47 -8.60 16.88 -10.61
C HIS A 47 -8.99 15.50 -10.04
N ASP A 48 -10.11 15.47 -9.32
CA ASP A 48 -10.64 14.26 -8.69
C ASP A 48 -11.56 13.50 -9.65
N LEU A 49 -11.14 12.32 -10.05
CA LEU A 49 -11.91 11.45 -10.96
C LEU A 49 -12.89 10.53 -10.22
N GLY A 50 -12.92 10.57 -8.88
CA GLY A 50 -13.82 9.75 -8.08
C GLY A 50 -13.30 8.34 -7.82
N VAL A 51 -14.23 7.37 -7.85
CA VAL A 51 -13.97 5.97 -7.49
C VAL A 51 -14.16 5.03 -8.68
N MET A 52 -13.65 3.80 -8.59
CA MET A 52 -13.78 2.76 -9.63
C MET A 52 -13.26 3.20 -11.01
N VAL A 53 -12.23 4.05 -11.03
CA VAL A 53 -11.71 4.62 -12.27
C VAL A 53 -10.71 3.66 -12.91
N ASP A 54 -10.89 3.37 -14.19
CA ASP A 54 -9.94 2.55 -14.93
C ASP A 54 -8.65 3.31 -15.27
N LYS A 55 -7.59 2.55 -15.54
CA LYS A 55 -6.25 3.09 -15.79
C LYS A 55 -6.22 4.04 -16.99
N GLU A 56 -6.97 3.71 -18.04
CA GLU A 56 -7.04 4.51 -19.27
C GLU A 56 -7.58 5.91 -18.94
N THR A 57 -8.71 6.00 -18.24
CA THR A 57 -9.32 7.28 -17.84
C THR A 57 -8.38 8.11 -16.96
N ILE A 58 -7.67 7.47 -16.00
CA ILE A 58 -6.73 8.18 -15.13
C ILE A 58 -5.58 8.78 -15.96
N LEU A 59 -4.99 7.99 -16.85
CA LEU A 59 -3.82 8.42 -17.60
C LEU A 59 -4.18 9.40 -18.72
N ASP A 60 -5.32 9.19 -19.41
CA ASP A 60 -5.81 10.10 -20.45
C ASP A 60 -6.12 11.49 -19.87
N GLU A 61 -6.73 11.54 -18.68
CA GLU A 61 -6.96 12.82 -18.01
C GLU A 61 -5.65 13.48 -17.58
N ALA A 62 -4.68 12.70 -17.05
CA ALA A 62 -3.40 13.24 -16.68
C ALA A 62 -2.60 13.81 -17.87
N GLU A 63 -2.74 13.21 -19.06
CA GLU A 63 -2.17 13.73 -20.30
C GLU A 63 -2.94 14.96 -20.78
N ARG A 64 -4.28 14.90 -20.76
CA ARG A 64 -5.16 15.97 -21.25
C ARG A 64 -4.93 17.31 -20.56
N ILE A 65 -4.75 17.29 -19.24
CA ILE A 65 -4.55 18.52 -18.44
C ILE A 65 -3.08 18.86 -18.26
N ASP A 66 -2.18 18.02 -18.76
CA ASP A 66 -0.74 18.04 -18.48
C ASP A 66 -0.46 18.06 -16.96
N ALA A 67 -0.98 17.05 -16.27
CA ALA A 67 -0.82 16.95 -14.82
C ALA A 67 0.65 16.81 -14.40
N ASP A 68 1.02 17.45 -13.32
CA ASP A 68 2.38 17.38 -12.74
C ASP A 68 2.57 16.09 -11.93
N MET A 69 1.48 15.51 -11.41
CA MET A 69 1.49 14.25 -10.67
C MET A 69 0.17 13.50 -10.77
N ILE A 70 0.24 12.21 -10.49
CA ILE A 70 -0.91 11.33 -10.36
C ILE A 70 -0.90 10.70 -8.98
N ALA A 71 -2.04 10.62 -8.30
CA ALA A 71 -2.17 9.93 -7.02
C ALA A 71 -3.34 8.94 -7.08
N VAL A 72 -3.07 7.68 -6.75
CA VAL A 72 -4.09 6.64 -6.76
C VAL A 72 -4.24 5.98 -5.39
N SER A 73 -5.46 5.64 -5.05
CA SER A 73 -5.84 5.03 -3.78
C SER A 73 -6.51 3.69 -3.99
N GLY A 74 -6.32 2.78 -3.03
CA GLY A 74 -7.02 1.52 -2.97
C GLY A 74 -7.00 0.93 -1.57
N LEU A 75 -8.09 0.25 -1.18
CA LEU A 75 -8.27 -0.30 0.15
C LEU A 75 -8.40 -1.82 0.15
N ILE A 76 -8.74 -2.42 -0.96
CA ILE A 76 -8.93 -3.87 -1.09
C ILE A 76 -7.76 -4.52 -1.83
N THR A 77 -7.52 -5.81 -1.59
CA THR A 77 -6.40 -6.53 -2.20
C THR A 77 -6.37 -6.46 -3.74
N PRO A 78 -7.50 -6.55 -4.46
CA PRO A 78 -7.52 -6.40 -5.92
C PRO A 78 -7.00 -5.04 -6.42
N SER A 79 -7.06 -3.99 -5.58
CA SER A 79 -6.55 -2.66 -5.93
C SER A 79 -5.04 -2.66 -6.18
N LEU A 80 -4.29 -3.57 -5.51
CA LEU A 80 -2.85 -3.71 -5.73
C LEU A 80 -2.52 -4.12 -7.17
N TYR A 81 -3.31 -5.03 -7.74
CA TYR A 81 -3.18 -5.43 -9.14
C TYR A 81 -3.49 -4.27 -10.09
N GLN A 82 -4.51 -3.46 -9.80
CA GLN A 82 -4.83 -2.28 -10.62
C GLN A 82 -3.68 -1.26 -10.61
N MET A 83 -3.01 -1.10 -9.48
CA MET A 83 -1.83 -0.22 -9.38
C MET A 83 -0.64 -0.75 -10.20
N GLU A 84 -0.44 -2.07 -10.23
CA GLU A 84 0.57 -2.67 -11.12
C GLU A 84 0.24 -2.40 -12.60
N GLU A 85 -1.03 -2.54 -12.98
CA GLU A 85 -1.49 -2.27 -14.36
C GLU A 85 -1.32 -0.80 -14.75
N ILE A 86 -1.56 0.14 -13.83
CA ILE A 86 -1.28 1.56 -14.05
C ILE A 86 0.23 1.77 -14.29
N CYS A 87 1.08 1.19 -13.46
CA CYS A 87 2.54 1.28 -13.63
C CYS A 87 3.01 0.76 -15.00
N ARG A 88 2.47 -0.40 -15.44
CA ARG A 88 2.80 -0.98 -16.76
C ARG A 88 2.35 -0.07 -17.90
N GLU A 89 1.15 0.47 -17.81
CA GLU A 89 0.59 1.36 -18.82
C GLU A 89 1.37 2.67 -18.90
N MET A 90 1.73 3.28 -17.76
CA MET A 90 2.56 4.48 -17.72
C MET A 90 3.93 4.25 -18.39
N THR A 91 4.54 3.09 -18.15
CA THR A 91 5.79 2.69 -18.82
C THR A 91 5.59 2.49 -20.32
N ALA A 92 4.52 1.83 -20.73
CA ALA A 92 4.20 1.60 -22.15
C ALA A 92 3.95 2.91 -22.90
N ARG A 93 3.33 3.90 -22.26
CA ARG A 93 3.12 5.25 -22.81
C ARG A 93 4.38 6.14 -22.74
N GLY A 94 5.45 5.70 -22.12
CA GLY A 94 6.66 6.50 -21.94
C GLY A 94 6.47 7.72 -21.04
N MET A 95 5.46 7.67 -20.14
CA MET A 95 5.18 8.74 -19.19
C MET A 95 6.35 8.89 -18.20
N GLN A 96 6.56 10.13 -17.75
CA GLN A 96 7.59 10.44 -16.75
C GLN A 96 6.99 11.10 -15.49
N LYS A 97 5.65 11.12 -15.38
CA LYS A 97 4.95 11.82 -14.29
C LYS A 97 5.08 11.05 -12.97
N PRO A 98 5.31 11.73 -11.84
CA PRO A 98 5.32 11.07 -10.52
C PRO A 98 3.96 10.42 -10.22
N LEU A 99 4.00 9.15 -9.79
CA LEU A 99 2.83 8.38 -9.36
C LEU A 99 2.89 8.14 -7.85
N PHE A 100 1.96 8.69 -7.10
CA PHE A 100 1.83 8.48 -5.67
C PHE A 100 0.78 7.40 -5.38
N ILE A 101 1.18 6.43 -4.57
CA ILE A 101 0.33 5.29 -4.18
C ILE A 101 -0.06 5.43 -2.72
N GLY A 102 -1.36 5.35 -2.45
CA GLY A 102 -1.92 5.41 -1.09
C GLY A 102 -3.04 4.40 -0.88
N GLY A 103 -3.46 4.29 0.38
CA GLY A 103 -4.55 3.40 0.79
C GLY A 103 -4.09 2.29 1.73
N ALA A 104 -5.04 1.71 2.48
CA ALA A 104 -4.74 0.83 3.61
C ALA A 104 -4.09 -0.51 3.23
N THR A 105 -4.29 -0.99 2.00
CA THR A 105 -3.64 -2.23 1.50
C THR A 105 -2.25 -2.00 0.94
N THR A 106 -1.88 -0.75 0.70
CA THR A 106 -0.57 -0.40 0.14
C THR A 106 0.49 -0.27 1.23
N SER A 107 1.74 -0.39 0.84
CA SER A 107 2.86 -0.24 1.76
C SER A 107 4.13 0.16 1.02
N ALA A 108 5.10 0.71 1.75
CA ALA A 108 6.43 1.00 1.21
C ALA A 108 7.09 -0.26 0.63
N LEU A 109 6.87 -1.42 1.27
CA LEU A 109 7.38 -2.71 0.79
C LEU A 109 6.77 -3.09 -0.56
N HIS A 110 5.44 -3.03 -0.69
CA HIS A 110 4.74 -3.34 -1.94
C HIS A 110 5.21 -2.40 -3.06
N THR A 111 5.27 -1.10 -2.78
CA THR A 111 5.74 -0.10 -3.75
C THR A 111 7.17 -0.38 -4.18
N ALA A 112 8.09 -0.63 -3.25
CA ALA A 112 9.50 -0.87 -3.56
C ALA A 112 9.74 -2.18 -4.33
N VAL A 113 9.01 -3.26 -3.99
CA VAL A 113 9.27 -4.61 -4.52
C VAL A 113 8.45 -4.91 -5.78
N LYS A 114 7.21 -4.43 -5.86
CA LYS A 114 6.28 -4.78 -6.94
C LYS A 114 6.09 -3.65 -7.97
N LEU A 115 5.95 -2.39 -7.51
CA LEU A 115 5.61 -1.28 -8.39
C LEU A 115 6.84 -0.60 -8.99
N ALA A 116 7.85 -0.28 -8.18
CA ALA A 116 9.04 0.43 -8.64
C ALA A 116 9.84 -0.28 -9.75
N PRO A 117 9.91 -1.63 -9.81
CA PRO A 117 10.48 -2.31 -10.97
C PRO A 117 9.67 -2.17 -12.27
N LEU A 118 8.37 -1.87 -12.17
CA LEU A 118 7.48 -1.66 -13.32
C LEU A 118 7.49 -0.21 -13.79
N TYR A 119 7.60 0.74 -12.85
CA TYR A 119 7.61 2.18 -13.14
C TYR A 119 8.49 2.92 -12.14
N GLY A 120 9.60 3.50 -12.61
CA GLY A 120 10.61 4.11 -11.75
C GLY A 120 10.15 5.33 -10.95
N HIS A 121 9.11 6.04 -11.40
CA HIS A 121 8.63 7.27 -10.77
C HIS A 121 7.42 7.02 -9.85
N VAL A 122 7.36 5.86 -9.16
CA VAL A 122 6.29 5.50 -8.23
C VAL A 122 6.73 5.62 -6.77
N PHE A 123 5.90 6.26 -5.93
CA PHE A 123 6.23 6.62 -4.56
C PHE A 123 5.07 6.29 -3.62
N TYR A 124 5.37 5.89 -2.39
CA TYR A 124 4.39 5.51 -1.39
C TYR A 124 4.10 6.67 -0.44
N GLY A 125 2.85 7.12 -0.42
CA GLY A 125 2.33 8.07 0.55
C GLY A 125 1.67 7.34 1.71
N ALA A 126 2.32 7.29 2.88
CA ALA A 126 1.81 6.55 4.03
C ALA A 126 0.46 7.10 4.55
N ASP A 127 0.30 8.40 4.47
CA ASP A 127 -0.92 9.14 4.82
C ASP A 127 -1.00 10.44 3.98
N ALA A 128 -2.11 11.16 4.14
CA ALA A 128 -2.36 12.40 3.39
C ALA A 128 -1.31 13.48 3.64
N SER A 129 -0.83 13.60 4.89
CA SER A 129 0.18 14.61 5.25
C SER A 129 1.55 14.26 4.67
N ALA A 130 1.96 12.99 4.78
CA ALA A 130 3.18 12.51 4.19
C ALA A 130 3.15 12.65 2.66
N ALA A 131 2.04 12.29 2.01
CA ALA A 131 1.86 12.45 0.57
C ALA A 131 2.02 13.90 0.13
N ALA A 132 1.41 14.86 0.84
CA ALA A 132 1.52 16.27 0.52
C ALA A 132 2.95 16.83 0.69
N VAL A 133 3.65 16.42 1.76
CA VAL A 133 5.05 16.81 1.96
C VAL A 133 5.94 16.26 0.85
N MET A 134 5.74 15.00 0.47
CA MET A 134 6.49 14.36 -0.62
C MET A 134 6.18 15.02 -1.97
N ALA A 135 4.90 15.30 -2.26
CA ALA A 135 4.49 15.99 -3.47
C ALA A 135 5.14 17.37 -3.58
N LYS A 136 5.16 18.16 -2.50
CA LYS A 136 5.87 19.45 -2.47
C LYS A 136 7.36 19.31 -2.74
N LYS A 137 8.04 18.37 -2.09
CA LYS A 137 9.47 18.12 -2.32
C LYS A 137 9.71 17.74 -3.79
N CYS A 138 8.85 16.89 -4.35
CA CYS A 138 8.94 16.49 -5.75
C CYS A 138 8.79 17.66 -6.72
N MET A 139 7.88 18.61 -6.44
CA MET A 139 7.69 19.82 -7.26
C MET A 139 8.81 20.82 -7.12
N LEU A 140 9.49 20.88 -5.96
CA LEU A 140 10.61 21.80 -5.72
C LEU A 140 11.92 21.34 -6.39
N ASP A 141 12.27 20.08 -6.22
CA ASP A 141 13.47 19.46 -6.78
C ASP A 141 13.23 17.98 -7.02
N ARG A 142 12.77 17.67 -8.20
CA ARG A 142 12.38 16.33 -8.59
C ARG A 142 13.56 15.35 -8.56
N ASP A 143 14.69 15.74 -9.09
CA ASP A 143 15.85 14.86 -9.20
C ASP A 143 16.40 14.48 -7.82
N ALA A 144 16.49 15.45 -6.91
CA ALA A 144 16.89 15.19 -5.53
C ALA A 144 15.88 14.31 -4.80
N PHE A 145 14.57 14.58 -4.98
CA PHE A 145 13.50 13.78 -4.40
C PHE A 145 13.51 12.32 -4.89
N GLU A 146 13.56 12.11 -6.21
CA GLU A 146 13.59 10.76 -6.79
C GLU A 146 14.82 9.98 -6.34
N LYS A 147 15.97 10.61 -6.27
CA LYS A 147 17.20 10.00 -5.75
C LYS A 147 17.08 9.56 -4.30
N GLU A 148 16.48 10.38 -3.43
CA GLU A 148 16.20 10.04 -2.03
C GLU A 148 15.26 8.85 -1.94
N GLN A 149 14.15 8.87 -2.69
CA GLN A 149 13.13 7.82 -2.69
C GLN A 149 13.65 6.50 -3.26
N HIS A 150 14.41 6.54 -4.34
CA HIS A 150 15.03 5.34 -4.91
C HIS A 150 16.05 4.70 -3.95
N ALA A 151 16.83 5.50 -3.23
CA ALA A 151 17.74 4.98 -2.22
C ALA A 151 17.01 4.28 -1.07
N GLU A 152 15.86 4.82 -0.65
CA GLU A 152 15.04 4.21 0.39
C GLU A 152 14.37 2.92 -0.11
N GLN A 153 13.80 2.93 -1.30
CA GLN A 153 13.23 1.73 -1.93
C GLN A 153 14.27 0.62 -2.11
N GLU A 154 15.50 0.97 -2.45
CA GLU A 154 16.60 0.01 -2.59
C GLU A 154 16.98 -0.65 -1.26
N LYS A 155 17.00 0.11 -0.16
CA LYS A 155 17.19 -0.45 1.18
C LYS A 155 16.07 -1.46 1.53
N ILE A 156 14.81 -1.09 1.25
CA ILE A 156 13.66 -1.96 1.48
C ILE A 156 13.78 -3.25 0.66
N ARG A 157 14.14 -3.18 -0.62
CA ARG A 157 14.36 -4.36 -1.48
C ARG A 157 15.45 -5.28 -0.95
N LYS A 158 16.60 -4.72 -0.55
CA LYS A 158 17.70 -5.52 0.04
C LYS A 158 17.29 -6.21 1.33
N MET A 159 16.56 -5.52 2.20
CA MET A 159 16.03 -6.13 3.43
C MET A 159 15.04 -7.26 3.13
N TYR A 160 14.20 -7.10 2.13
CA TYR A 160 13.25 -8.12 1.70
C TYR A 160 13.96 -9.36 1.15
N GLN A 161 14.91 -9.17 0.22
CA GLN A 161 15.71 -10.26 -0.38
C GLN A 161 16.48 -11.05 0.69
N SER A 162 17.11 -10.35 1.65
CA SER A 162 17.83 -11.01 2.75
C SER A 162 16.91 -11.85 3.66
N ARG A 163 15.63 -11.49 3.75
CA ARG A 163 14.61 -12.27 4.48
C ARG A 163 14.17 -13.50 3.69
N GLU A 164 13.96 -13.37 2.40
CA GLU A 164 13.61 -14.50 1.52
C GLU A 164 14.75 -15.52 1.48
N GLU A 165 16.00 -15.08 1.35
CA GLU A 165 17.17 -15.97 1.41
C GLU A 165 17.25 -16.72 2.74
N LYS A 166 17.04 -16.04 3.87
CA LYS A 166 17.02 -16.69 5.19
C LYS A 166 15.84 -17.64 5.35
N ALA A 167 14.68 -17.31 4.80
CA ALA A 167 13.50 -18.19 4.82
C ALA A 167 13.69 -19.43 3.93
N ALA A 168 14.36 -19.27 2.78
CA ALA A 168 14.68 -20.38 1.88
C ALA A 168 15.75 -21.35 2.47
N VAL A 169 16.67 -20.81 3.30
CA VAL A 169 17.69 -21.60 3.99
C VAL A 169 17.13 -22.32 5.23
N SER A 170 16.07 -21.79 5.84
CA SER A 170 15.31 -22.54 6.84
C SER A 170 14.45 -23.57 6.10
N GLU A 171 15.03 -24.71 5.71
CA GLU A 171 14.22 -25.89 5.45
C GLU A 171 13.38 -26.14 6.71
N TRP A 172 12.11 -25.72 6.63
CA TRP A 172 11.10 -26.26 7.51
C TRP A 172 10.97 -27.74 7.15
N THR A 173 11.89 -28.58 7.66
CA THR A 173 11.62 -29.98 7.80
C THR A 173 10.45 -30.04 8.80
N ILE A 174 9.23 -29.89 8.28
CA ILE A 174 8.05 -30.43 8.95
C ILE A 174 8.37 -31.92 9.01
N LYS A 175 8.96 -32.36 10.14
CA LYS A 175 8.93 -33.79 10.47
C LYS A 175 7.45 -34.09 10.49
N PRO A 176 6.92 -34.94 9.59
CA PRO A 176 5.55 -35.34 9.72
C PRO A 176 5.46 -35.97 11.13
N ALA A 177 4.81 -35.26 12.05
CA ALA A 177 4.43 -35.85 13.31
C ALA A 177 3.67 -37.09 12.89
N GLY A 178 4.16 -38.29 13.27
CA GLY A 178 3.80 -39.60 12.78
C GLY A 178 2.28 -39.90 12.62
N PHE A 179 1.61 -39.06 11.86
CA PHE A 179 0.30 -39.30 11.29
C PHE A 179 0.51 -40.28 10.14
N ALA A 180 0.29 -41.55 10.43
CA ALA A 180 0.16 -42.55 9.38
C ALA A 180 -0.92 -42.07 8.41
N ALA A 181 -0.58 -42.07 7.12
CA ALA A 181 -1.52 -41.68 6.05
C ALA A 181 -2.81 -42.52 6.03
N GLU A 182 -2.88 -43.56 6.82
CA GLU A 182 -4.02 -44.45 6.97
C GLU A 182 -5.21 -43.83 7.74
N THR A 183 -4.96 -42.78 8.54
CA THR A 183 -6.03 -42.16 9.34
C THR A 183 -6.89 -41.14 8.58
N TYR A 184 -6.51 -40.76 7.36
CA TYR A 184 -7.24 -39.75 6.57
C TYR A 184 -8.31 -40.33 5.63
N ASN A 185 -8.47 -41.65 5.57
CA ASN A 185 -9.46 -42.31 4.70
C ASN A 185 -10.76 -42.68 5.40
N GLU A 186 -10.93 -42.37 6.67
CA GLU A 186 -12.23 -42.45 7.30
C GLU A 186 -13.10 -41.30 6.83
N ARG A 187 -14.23 -41.60 6.18
CA ARG A 187 -15.25 -40.59 5.85
C ARG A 187 -15.55 -39.81 7.11
N LEU A 188 -15.37 -38.48 7.04
CA LEU A 188 -15.86 -37.62 8.12
C LEU A 188 -17.31 -38.01 8.41
N PRO A 189 -17.70 -38.19 9.66
CA PRO A 189 -19.08 -38.50 10.01
C PRO A 189 -19.98 -37.39 9.47
N GLU A 190 -21.17 -37.74 8.98
CA GLU A 190 -22.17 -36.81 8.41
C GLU A 190 -22.56 -35.69 9.39
N SER A 191 -22.29 -35.88 10.67
CA SER A 191 -22.35 -34.83 11.69
C SER A 191 -21.13 -34.94 12.60
N ILE A 192 -20.38 -33.88 12.76
CA ILE A 192 -19.34 -33.80 13.80
C ILE A 192 -20.11 -33.56 15.11
N PRO A 193 -20.12 -34.52 16.05
CA PRO A 193 -20.78 -34.28 17.33
C PRO A 193 -20.09 -33.10 18.01
N PHE A 194 -20.90 -32.22 18.59
CA PHE A 194 -20.37 -31.16 19.45
C PHE A 194 -19.62 -31.83 20.60
N MET A 195 -18.30 -31.66 20.63
CA MET A 195 -17.46 -32.22 21.67
C MET A 195 -17.05 -31.04 22.59
N GLU A 196 -17.51 -31.08 23.83
CA GLU A 196 -16.98 -30.19 24.86
C GLU A 196 -15.57 -30.66 25.20
N LEU A 197 -14.58 -29.93 24.73
CA LEU A 197 -13.17 -30.16 25.09
C LEU A 197 -12.91 -29.42 26.40
N PRO A 198 -12.52 -30.09 27.49
CA PRO A 198 -12.06 -29.40 28.70
C PRO A 198 -10.93 -28.45 28.35
N ILE A 199 -11.00 -27.22 28.84
CA ILE A 199 -10.03 -26.18 28.49
C ILE A 199 -8.58 -26.59 28.88
N GLU A 200 -8.46 -27.40 29.94
CA GLU A 200 -7.21 -27.96 30.43
C GLU A 200 -6.53 -28.86 29.40
N GLU A 201 -7.29 -29.58 28.60
CA GLU A 201 -6.77 -30.46 27.54
C GLU A 201 -6.36 -29.66 26.29
N ALA A 202 -6.98 -28.51 26.05
CA ALA A 202 -6.66 -27.63 24.94
C ALA A 202 -5.44 -26.72 25.25
N MET A 203 -5.21 -26.37 26.50
CA MET A 203 -4.14 -25.45 26.92
C MET A 203 -2.73 -25.81 26.44
N PRO A 204 -2.29 -27.09 26.37
CA PRO A 204 -0.97 -27.45 25.85
C PRO A 204 -0.77 -27.14 24.37
N PHE A 205 -1.85 -26.99 23.59
CA PHE A 205 -1.82 -26.69 22.15
C PHE A 205 -1.97 -25.20 21.85
N PHE A 206 -2.16 -24.37 22.89
CA PHE A 206 -2.34 -22.94 22.74
C PHE A 206 -1.02 -22.23 22.46
N ASP A 207 -0.96 -21.40 21.42
CA ASP A 207 0.17 -20.49 21.21
C ASP A 207 0.04 -19.26 22.13
N TRP A 208 0.55 -19.41 23.36
CA TRP A 208 0.53 -18.38 24.38
C TRP A 208 1.29 -17.11 23.95
N LYS A 209 2.33 -17.23 23.12
CA LYS A 209 3.07 -16.08 22.63
C LYS A 209 2.20 -15.22 21.69
N MET A 210 1.46 -15.87 20.81
CA MET A 210 0.53 -15.20 19.90
C MET A 210 -0.62 -14.56 20.68
N LEU A 211 -1.20 -15.25 21.68
CA LEU A 211 -2.27 -14.71 22.51
C LEU A 211 -1.81 -13.47 23.28
N HIS A 212 -0.62 -13.53 23.91
CA HIS A 212 -0.04 -12.39 24.63
C HIS A 212 0.24 -11.20 23.69
N ALA A 213 0.70 -11.46 22.47
CA ALA A 213 0.95 -10.42 21.46
C ALA A 213 -0.36 -9.71 21.05
N ILE A 214 -1.44 -10.47 20.82
CA ILE A 214 -2.74 -9.92 20.46
C ILE A 214 -3.35 -9.07 21.57
N TRP A 215 -3.16 -9.47 22.82
CA TRP A 215 -3.72 -8.78 23.99
C TRP A 215 -2.79 -7.71 24.56
N GLY A 216 -1.62 -7.47 23.96
CA GLY A 216 -0.65 -6.48 24.40
C GLY A 216 -0.01 -6.78 25.76
N VAL A 217 -0.08 -8.02 26.22
CA VAL A 217 0.49 -8.48 27.51
C VAL A 217 1.90 -9.02 27.26
N ARG A 218 2.86 -8.65 28.11
CA ARG A 218 4.22 -9.20 28.00
C ARG A 218 4.23 -10.67 28.39
N TYR A 219 4.80 -11.52 27.54
CA TYR A 219 5.00 -12.94 27.86
C TYR A 219 5.85 -13.08 29.12
N GLY A 220 5.34 -13.84 30.11
CA GLY A 220 6.01 -14.02 31.42
C GLY A 220 5.58 -13.04 32.51
N SER A 221 4.62 -12.14 32.27
CA SER A 221 3.98 -11.39 33.34
C SER A 221 3.08 -12.33 34.17
N PRO A 222 3.09 -12.30 35.50
CA PRO A 222 2.10 -13.06 36.29
C PRO A 222 0.70 -12.52 35.96
N VAL A 223 -0.23 -13.41 35.77
CA VAL A 223 -1.67 -13.14 35.57
C VAL A 223 -2.28 -12.77 36.92
#